data_f17557b90694f2998427224766d3478e
#
_entry.id   f17557b90694f2998427224766d3478e
#
_cell.length_a   1.000
_cell.length_b   1.000
_cell.length_c   1.000
_cell.angle_alpha   90.00
_cell.angle_beta   90.00
_cell.angle_gamma   90.00
#
_symmetry.space_group_name_H-M   'P 1'
#
loop_
_entity.id
_entity.type
_entity.pdbx_description
1 polymer ?
#
loop_
_entity_poly.entity_id
_entity_poly.type
_entity_poly.pdbx_seq_one_letter_code
_entity_poly.pdbx_strand_id
1 'polypeptide(L)'
;MLYPRTFNLNGEDILVDDTQMTGYKEHMTQEYRTLYLDGVITGDSSPRQLLGALDTLSHEPIKLFITSAGGDLDTTFLFYDVMKRIQSPIITIGDYCASAAAILLAAGNKRYLSPHAKVMLHLPAGQMGGDARDWDIQHRQMEKYRNAVVDILRECGVKKSHDEILTDIDRDYWMSAEEAISYGLADEIMSKEVWQSWIKEDTK
;
A
#
# COMPACT_ATOMS: atom_id res chain seq x y z
N MET A 1 -10.79 0.83 -22.96
CA MET A 1 -10.92 2.24 -23.42
C MET A 1 -11.06 3.07 -22.16
N LEU A 2 -9.99 3.73 -21.71
CA LEU A 2 -10.02 4.60 -20.53
C LEU A 2 -10.58 5.94 -20.98
N TYR A 3 -11.60 6.41 -20.28
CA TYR A 3 -12.21 7.71 -20.59
C TYR A 3 -11.30 8.83 -20.07
N PRO A 4 -11.01 9.86 -20.85
CA PRO A 4 -10.28 11.02 -20.37
C PRO A 4 -11.04 11.65 -19.19
N ARG A 5 -10.29 12.03 -18.15
CA ARG A 5 -10.85 12.69 -16.97
C ARG A 5 -10.72 14.20 -17.14
N THR A 6 -11.81 14.90 -16.96
CA THR A 6 -11.81 16.37 -16.98
C THR A 6 -11.62 16.90 -15.57
N PHE A 7 -10.63 17.77 -15.38
CA PHE A 7 -10.40 18.51 -14.13
C PHE A 7 -10.58 19.99 -14.38
N ASN A 8 -11.31 20.67 -13.52
CA ASN A 8 -11.40 22.12 -13.54
C ASN A 8 -10.29 22.73 -12.67
N LEU A 9 -9.31 23.36 -13.31
CA LEU A 9 -8.24 24.08 -12.64
C LEU A 9 -8.33 25.56 -12.99
N ASN A 10 -8.58 26.38 -11.98
CA ASN A 10 -8.68 27.85 -12.14
C ASN A 10 -9.73 28.32 -13.18
N GLY A 11 -10.81 27.57 -13.36
CA GLY A 11 -11.89 27.93 -14.32
C GLY A 11 -11.67 27.34 -15.72
N GLU A 12 -10.60 26.63 -15.97
CA GLU A 12 -10.36 25.91 -17.23
C GLU A 12 -10.56 24.40 -17.03
N ASP A 13 -11.31 23.79 -17.94
CA ASP A 13 -11.48 22.36 -17.98
C ASP A 13 -10.27 21.70 -18.67
N ILE A 14 -9.43 21.05 -17.88
CA ILE A 14 -8.26 20.33 -18.38
C ILE A 14 -8.64 18.87 -18.58
N LEU A 15 -8.55 18.41 -19.83
CA LEU A 15 -8.71 17.02 -20.20
C LEU A 15 -7.38 16.31 -19.97
N VAL A 16 -7.33 15.42 -18.98
CA VAL A 16 -6.10 14.65 -18.67
C VAL A 16 -6.25 13.25 -19.24
N ASP A 17 -5.42 12.93 -20.22
CA ASP A 17 -5.26 11.57 -20.74
C ASP A 17 -4.22 10.76 -19.91
N ASP A 18 -4.09 9.47 -20.22
CA ASP A 18 -3.17 8.59 -19.50
C ASP A 18 -1.69 9.03 -19.63
N THR A 19 -1.32 9.67 -20.74
CA THR A 19 0.04 10.19 -20.96
C THR A 19 0.34 11.36 -20.06
N GLN A 20 -0.61 12.28 -19.93
CA GLN A 20 -0.51 13.44 -19.03
C GLN A 20 -0.51 13.00 -17.57
N MET A 21 -1.32 11.97 -17.20
CA MET A 21 -1.33 11.42 -15.87
C MET A 21 0.01 10.74 -15.54
N THR A 22 0.63 10.05 -16.49
CA THR A 22 1.98 9.47 -16.31
C THR A 22 3.01 10.57 -16.07
N GLY A 23 3.03 11.61 -16.89
CA GLY A 23 3.92 12.77 -16.73
C GLY A 23 3.72 13.48 -15.39
N TYR A 24 2.47 13.61 -14.91
CA TYR A 24 2.19 14.15 -13.58
C TYR A 24 2.79 13.28 -12.48
N LYS A 25 2.61 11.96 -12.52
CA LYS A 25 3.19 11.04 -11.53
C LYS A 25 4.72 11.07 -11.53
N GLU A 26 5.33 11.13 -12.69
CA GLU A 26 6.79 11.28 -12.82
C GLU A 26 7.28 12.58 -12.18
N HIS A 27 6.62 13.70 -12.46
CA HIS A 27 6.91 14.98 -11.83
C HIS A 27 6.76 14.92 -10.30
N MET A 28 5.66 14.37 -9.79
CA MET A 28 5.45 14.19 -8.36
C MET A 28 6.50 13.30 -7.71
N THR A 29 7.01 12.30 -8.43
CA THR A 29 8.10 11.44 -7.94
C THR A 29 9.41 12.21 -7.84
N GLN A 30 9.77 12.97 -8.87
CA GLN A 30 11.04 13.69 -8.95
C GLN A 30 11.10 14.87 -8.00
N GLU A 31 10.05 15.71 -7.98
CA GLU A 31 10.05 16.96 -7.22
C GLU A 31 9.60 16.79 -5.76
N TYR A 32 8.64 15.87 -5.53
CA TYR A 32 7.99 15.74 -4.22
C TYR A 32 8.17 14.38 -3.55
N ARG A 33 9.03 13.52 -4.08
CA ARG A 33 9.29 12.17 -3.56
C ARG A 33 8.01 11.38 -3.31
N THR A 34 7.04 11.50 -4.22
CA THR A 34 5.72 10.91 -4.09
C THR A 34 5.54 9.76 -5.07
N LEU A 35 5.18 8.60 -4.56
CA LEU A 35 4.94 7.38 -5.31
C LEU A 35 3.46 6.97 -5.24
N TYR A 36 3.01 6.27 -6.26
CA TYR A 36 1.64 5.79 -6.37
C TYR A 36 1.63 4.28 -6.61
N LEU A 37 0.94 3.55 -5.74
CA LEU A 37 0.65 2.13 -5.89
C LEU A 37 -0.83 2.00 -6.26
N ASP A 38 -1.12 2.05 -7.55
CA ASP A 38 -2.47 1.96 -8.09
C ASP A 38 -2.70 0.62 -8.78
N GLY A 39 -3.88 0.04 -8.58
CA GLY A 39 -4.28 -1.21 -9.23
C GLY A 39 -3.75 -2.47 -8.55
N VAL A 40 -3.51 -3.53 -9.32
CA VAL A 40 -3.10 -4.84 -8.79
C VAL A 40 -1.58 -4.88 -8.58
N ILE A 41 -1.14 -5.42 -7.45
CA ILE A 41 0.28 -5.62 -7.16
C ILE A 41 0.81 -6.79 -8.00
N THR A 42 1.70 -6.48 -8.94
CA THR A 42 2.42 -7.45 -9.75
C THR A 42 3.91 -7.08 -9.77
N GLY A 43 4.76 -8.00 -10.24
CA GLY A 43 6.20 -7.75 -10.35
C GLY A 43 6.55 -6.50 -11.18
N ASP A 44 5.74 -6.19 -12.18
CA ASP A 44 5.99 -5.09 -13.13
C ASP A 44 5.35 -3.76 -12.71
N SER A 45 4.26 -3.79 -11.92
CA SER A 45 3.48 -2.59 -11.56
C SER A 45 3.91 -1.92 -10.25
N SER A 46 4.88 -2.48 -9.57
CA SER A 46 5.27 -2.02 -8.24
C SER A 46 6.25 -0.84 -8.29
N PRO A 47 6.01 0.27 -7.58
CA PRO A 47 6.96 1.37 -7.44
C PRO A 47 8.17 1.02 -6.55
N ARG A 48 8.32 -0.23 -6.15
CA ARG A 48 9.38 -0.72 -5.25
C ARG A 48 10.79 -0.28 -5.65
N GLN A 49 11.10 -0.34 -6.96
CA GLN A 49 12.42 0.03 -7.47
C GLN A 49 12.70 1.52 -7.27
N LEU A 50 11.68 2.36 -7.34
CA LEU A 50 11.79 3.80 -7.13
C LEU A 50 12.08 4.16 -5.68
N LEU A 51 11.66 3.35 -4.70
CA LEU A 51 12.01 3.55 -3.29
C LEU A 51 13.52 3.56 -3.09
N GLY A 52 14.21 2.54 -3.59
CA GLY A 52 15.68 2.46 -3.51
C GLY A 52 16.37 3.58 -4.25
N ALA A 53 15.88 3.97 -5.43
CA ALA A 53 16.42 5.09 -6.20
C ALA A 53 16.27 6.42 -5.45
N LEU A 54 15.09 6.69 -4.87
CA LEU A 54 14.87 7.90 -4.08
C LEU A 54 15.73 7.93 -2.81
N ASP A 55 15.90 6.79 -2.13
CA ASP A 55 16.74 6.69 -0.94
C ASP A 55 18.21 6.99 -1.23
N THR A 56 18.72 6.67 -2.44
CA THR A 56 20.09 7.01 -2.84
C THR A 56 20.29 8.49 -3.14
N LEU A 57 19.24 9.23 -3.45
CA LEU A 57 19.31 10.67 -3.72
C LEU A 57 19.30 11.51 -2.43
N SER A 58 18.47 11.13 -1.48
CA SER A 58 18.44 11.71 -0.14
C SER A 58 17.68 10.78 0.80
N HIS A 59 17.76 11.02 2.12
CA HIS A 59 17.01 10.27 3.14
C HIS A 59 15.78 11.02 3.66
N GLU A 60 15.33 12.02 2.89
CA GLU A 60 14.06 12.71 3.19
C GLU A 60 12.84 11.75 3.06
N PRO A 61 11.72 12.06 3.71
CA PRO A 61 10.54 11.20 3.65
C PRO A 61 10.04 10.93 2.23
N ILE A 62 9.56 9.72 1.99
CA ILE A 62 8.90 9.30 0.75
C ILE A 62 7.42 9.11 1.04
N LYS A 63 6.55 9.74 0.26
CA LYS A 63 5.09 9.58 0.33
C LYS A 63 4.67 8.46 -0.61
N LEU A 64 3.90 7.49 -0.12
CA LEU A 64 3.37 6.37 -0.90
C LEU A 64 1.85 6.34 -0.82
N PHE A 65 1.19 6.77 -1.88
CA PHE A 65 -0.27 6.66 -2.01
C PHE A 65 -0.65 5.26 -2.47
N ILE A 66 -1.68 4.69 -1.84
CA ILE A 66 -2.09 3.30 -2.07
C ILE A 66 -3.58 3.24 -2.39
N THR A 67 -3.90 2.84 -3.64
CA THR A 67 -5.25 2.55 -4.13
C THR A 67 -5.22 1.20 -4.84
N SER A 68 -5.26 0.12 -4.07
CA SER A 68 -4.99 -1.22 -4.59
C SER A 68 -5.85 -2.29 -3.94
N ALA A 69 -6.33 -3.21 -4.75
CA ALA A 69 -7.00 -4.43 -4.29
C ALA A 69 -6.03 -5.52 -3.78
N GLY A 70 -4.73 -5.24 -3.76
CA GLY A 70 -3.72 -6.23 -3.43
C GLY A 70 -3.17 -6.94 -4.67
N GLY A 71 -2.67 -8.14 -4.49
CA GLY A 71 -2.10 -8.93 -5.57
C GLY A 71 -1.09 -9.96 -5.10
N ASP A 72 0.02 -10.08 -5.83
CA ASP A 72 1.05 -11.08 -5.62
C ASP A 72 1.79 -10.90 -4.27
N LEU A 73 1.81 -11.95 -3.45
CA LEU A 73 2.43 -11.90 -2.12
C LEU A 73 3.95 -11.88 -2.17
N ASP A 74 4.59 -12.58 -3.11
CA ASP A 74 6.04 -12.55 -3.22
C ASP A 74 6.52 -11.15 -3.56
N THR A 75 5.86 -10.49 -4.51
CA THR A 75 6.11 -9.08 -4.83
C THR A 75 5.87 -8.17 -3.62
N THR A 76 4.82 -8.44 -2.85
CA THR A 76 4.48 -7.67 -1.65
C THR A 76 5.54 -7.81 -0.57
N PHE A 77 6.04 -9.00 -0.31
CA PHE A 77 7.12 -9.21 0.66
C PHE A 77 8.43 -8.55 0.22
N LEU A 78 8.76 -8.65 -1.07
CA LEU A 78 9.91 -7.93 -1.62
C LEU A 78 9.76 -6.39 -1.49
N PHE A 79 8.54 -5.87 -1.63
CA PHE A 79 8.28 -4.46 -1.41
C PHE A 79 8.41 -4.09 0.08
N TYR A 80 7.81 -4.88 0.96
CA TYR A 80 7.96 -4.73 2.41
C TYR A 80 9.42 -4.71 2.84
N ASP A 81 10.23 -5.66 2.37
CA ASP A 81 11.65 -5.75 2.67
C ASP A 81 12.42 -4.50 2.24
N VAL A 82 12.09 -3.94 1.06
CA VAL A 82 12.68 -2.66 0.62
C VAL A 82 12.27 -1.52 1.53
N MET A 83 10.96 -1.42 1.88
CA MET A 83 10.47 -0.39 2.81
C MET A 83 11.18 -0.44 4.16
N LYS A 84 11.50 -1.63 4.67
CA LYS A 84 12.21 -1.79 5.96
C LYS A 84 13.71 -1.58 5.88
N ARG A 85 14.30 -1.72 4.71
CA ARG A 85 15.76 -1.64 4.52
C ARG A 85 16.27 -0.24 4.24
N ILE A 86 15.49 0.60 3.57
CA ILE A 86 15.90 1.97 3.21
C ILE A 86 15.94 2.89 4.44
N GLN A 87 16.72 3.96 4.34
CA GLN A 87 16.86 4.94 5.41
C GLN A 87 15.76 6.01 5.38
N SER A 88 15.26 6.35 4.20
CA SER A 88 14.16 7.30 4.02
C SER A 88 12.91 6.83 4.77
N PRO A 89 12.32 7.64 5.66
CA PRO A 89 11.03 7.32 6.25
C PRO A 89 9.94 7.24 5.17
N ILE A 90 9.08 6.22 5.25
CA ILE A 90 7.96 6.08 4.33
C ILE A 90 6.67 6.50 5.01
N ILE A 91 5.97 7.45 4.39
CA ILE A 91 4.64 7.87 4.78
C ILE A 91 3.65 7.21 3.83
N THR A 92 2.83 6.29 4.35
CA THR A 92 1.78 5.63 3.56
C THR A 92 0.45 6.34 3.70
N ILE A 93 -0.26 6.51 2.58
CA ILE A 93 -1.59 7.14 2.53
C ILE A 93 -2.52 6.18 1.77
N GLY A 94 -3.48 5.60 2.46
CA GLY A 94 -4.41 4.62 1.90
C GLY A 94 -5.78 5.21 1.59
N ASP A 95 -6.24 5.00 0.36
CA ASP A 95 -7.62 5.30 -0.07
C ASP A 95 -8.46 4.02 -0.14
N TYR A 96 -7.88 2.99 -0.74
CA TYR A 96 -8.43 1.64 -0.83
C TYR A 96 -7.29 0.65 -0.72
N CYS A 97 -7.25 -0.11 0.35
CA CYS A 97 -6.15 -1.01 0.66
C CYS A 97 -6.68 -2.40 1.01
N ALA A 98 -6.80 -3.27 0.02
CA ALA A 98 -7.28 -4.63 0.26
C ALA A 98 -6.14 -5.67 0.15
N SER A 99 -6.22 -6.74 0.97
CA SER A 99 -5.31 -7.88 0.89
C SER A 99 -3.84 -7.44 1.04
N ALA A 100 -2.97 -7.78 0.11
CA ALA A 100 -1.56 -7.43 0.09
C ALA A 100 -1.29 -5.91 0.19
N ALA A 101 -2.20 -5.06 -0.31
CA ALA A 101 -2.06 -3.61 -0.19
C ALA A 101 -2.22 -3.11 1.26
N ALA A 102 -3.03 -3.78 2.08
CA ALA A 102 -3.16 -3.46 3.50
C ALA A 102 -1.87 -3.75 4.28
N ILE A 103 -1.09 -4.74 3.86
CA ILE A 103 0.23 -5.05 4.42
C ILE A 103 1.20 -3.89 4.15
N LEU A 104 1.22 -3.38 2.91
CA LEU A 104 2.09 -2.26 2.54
C LEU A 104 1.66 -0.94 3.18
N LEU A 105 0.35 -0.71 3.36
CA LEU A 105 -0.16 0.40 4.16
C LEU A 105 0.40 0.34 5.58
N ALA A 106 0.29 -0.81 6.24
CA ALA A 106 0.75 -1.01 7.61
C ALA A 106 2.27 -0.90 7.77
N ALA A 107 3.04 -1.13 6.69
CA ALA A 107 4.50 -1.11 6.71
C ALA A 107 5.13 0.29 6.81
N GLY A 108 4.36 1.37 6.58
CA GLY A 108 4.83 2.75 6.67
C GLY A 108 5.33 3.15 8.06
N ASN A 109 6.25 4.11 8.11
CA ASN A 109 6.74 4.72 9.35
C ASN A 109 5.70 5.67 9.95
N LYS A 110 4.92 6.34 9.10
CA LYS A 110 3.72 7.09 9.44
C LYS A 110 2.63 6.70 8.43
N ARG A 111 1.42 6.45 8.92
CA ARG A 111 0.37 5.79 8.14
C ARG A 111 -0.93 6.57 8.25
N TYR A 112 -1.42 7.05 7.11
CA TYR A 112 -2.66 7.80 7.02
C TYR A 112 -3.71 7.05 6.22
N LEU A 113 -4.97 7.29 6.53
CA LEU A 113 -6.12 6.83 5.75
C LEU A 113 -6.99 8.03 5.36
N SER A 114 -7.47 8.04 4.14
CA SER A 114 -8.53 8.97 3.73
C SER A 114 -9.79 8.74 4.56
N PRO A 115 -10.64 9.78 4.80
CA PRO A 115 -11.82 9.65 5.67
C PRO A 115 -12.80 8.55 5.27
N HIS A 116 -12.86 8.22 3.99
CA HIS A 116 -13.74 7.16 3.45
C HIS A 116 -12.96 5.95 2.94
N ALA A 117 -11.71 5.80 3.37
CA ALA A 117 -10.88 4.67 3.00
C ALA A 117 -11.52 3.35 3.45
N LYS A 118 -11.24 2.32 2.67
CA LYS A 118 -11.60 0.94 3.00
C LYS A 118 -10.34 0.10 3.07
N VAL A 119 -10.23 -0.66 4.14
CA VAL A 119 -9.13 -1.61 4.33
C VAL A 119 -9.72 -3.01 4.46
N MET A 120 -9.10 -3.99 3.82
CA MET A 120 -9.53 -5.38 3.94
C MET A 120 -8.34 -6.31 4.13
N LEU A 121 -8.49 -7.22 5.06
CA LEU A 121 -7.58 -8.34 5.29
C LEU A 121 -8.30 -9.66 5.04
N HIS A 122 -7.58 -10.63 4.49
CA HIS A 122 -8.04 -12.01 4.34
C HIS A 122 -6.84 -12.97 4.33
N LEU A 123 -7.10 -14.27 4.48
CA LEU A 123 -6.09 -15.30 4.31
C LEU A 123 -5.51 -15.28 2.88
N PRO A 124 -4.23 -15.61 2.71
CA PRO A 124 -3.65 -15.84 1.40
C PRO A 124 -4.52 -16.80 0.58
N ALA A 125 -4.82 -16.42 -0.66
CA ALA A 125 -5.61 -17.22 -1.57
C ALA A 125 -4.79 -17.55 -2.82
N GLY A 126 -5.02 -18.71 -3.40
CA GLY A 126 -4.35 -19.16 -4.61
C GLY A 126 -5.01 -20.37 -5.22
N GLN A 127 -4.56 -20.75 -6.40
CA GLN A 127 -4.99 -21.98 -7.06
C GLN A 127 -3.87 -23.03 -6.91
N MET A 128 -4.24 -24.25 -6.60
CA MET A 128 -3.32 -25.39 -6.53
C MET A 128 -3.52 -26.29 -7.76
N GLY A 129 -2.42 -26.82 -8.29
CA GLY A 129 -2.42 -27.74 -9.41
C GLY A 129 -1.30 -28.78 -9.29
N GLY A 130 -1.36 -29.83 -10.11
CA GLY A 130 -0.35 -30.90 -10.08
C GLY A 130 -0.85 -32.20 -9.46
N ASP A 131 0.08 -33.10 -9.07
CA ASP A 131 -0.24 -34.36 -8.38
C ASP A 131 -0.35 -34.16 -6.85
N ALA A 132 -0.66 -35.22 -6.12
CA ALA A 132 -0.86 -35.17 -4.66
C ALA A 132 0.39 -34.66 -3.90
N ARG A 133 1.59 -34.91 -4.41
CA ARG A 133 2.84 -34.41 -3.80
C ARG A 133 3.02 -32.93 -4.02
N ASP A 134 2.61 -32.42 -5.19
CA ASP A 134 2.61 -30.98 -5.49
C ASP A 134 1.64 -30.24 -4.57
N TRP A 135 0.47 -30.83 -4.29
CA TRP A 135 -0.51 -30.27 -3.35
C TRP A 135 0.05 -30.16 -1.92
N ASP A 136 0.76 -31.18 -1.45
CA ASP A 136 1.41 -31.13 -0.13
C ASP A 136 2.48 -30.04 -0.04
N ILE A 137 3.23 -29.82 -1.13
CA ILE A 137 4.24 -28.75 -1.21
C ILE A 137 3.56 -27.38 -1.21
N GLN A 138 2.54 -27.21 -2.04
CA GLN A 138 1.81 -25.94 -2.16
C GLN A 138 1.06 -25.60 -0.87
N HIS A 139 0.46 -26.59 -0.20
CA HIS A 139 -0.19 -26.39 1.09
C HIS A 139 0.80 -25.86 2.14
N ARG A 140 1.96 -26.51 2.28
CA ARG A 140 3.01 -26.04 3.21
C ARG A 140 3.51 -24.63 2.87
N GLN A 141 3.58 -24.27 1.58
CA GLN A 141 3.96 -22.92 1.17
C GLN A 141 2.87 -21.90 1.54
N MET A 142 1.59 -22.25 1.36
CA MET A 142 0.46 -21.41 1.76
C MET A 142 0.45 -21.17 3.28
N GLU A 143 0.76 -22.18 4.09
CA GLU A 143 0.91 -22.00 5.55
C GLU A 143 2.04 -21.02 5.90
N LYS A 144 3.18 -21.07 5.18
CA LYS A 144 4.26 -20.10 5.38
C LYS A 144 3.81 -18.67 5.04
N TYR A 145 3.10 -18.48 3.93
CA TYR A 145 2.55 -17.18 3.57
C TYR A 145 1.58 -16.66 4.63
N ARG A 146 0.68 -17.51 5.11
CA ARG A 146 -0.27 -17.18 6.18
C ARG A 146 0.46 -16.68 7.43
N ASN A 147 1.44 -17.41 7.90
CA ASN A 147 2.20 -17.05 9.10
C ASN A 147 3.02 -15.76 8.86
N ALA A 148 3.68 -15.62 7.71
CA ALA A 148 4.46 -14.43 7.38
C ALA A 148 3.57 -13.17 7.32
N VAL A 149 2.36 -13.25 6.77
CA VAL A 149 1.42 -12.13 6.78
C VAL A 149 1.06 -11.72 8.21
N VAL A 150 0.75 -12.67 9.09
CA VAL A 150 0.43 -12.37 10.49
C VAL A 150 1.62 -11.77 11.23
N ASP A 151 2.81 -12.32 11.03
CA ASP A 151 4.04 -11.81 11.66
C ASP A 151 4.32 -10.36 11.22
N ILE A 152 4.23 -10.07 9.92
CA ILE A 152 4.40 -8.71 9.38
C ILE A 152 3.36 -7.75 9.97
N LEU A 153 2.08 -8.14 10.04
CA LEU A 153 1.03 -7.28 10.62
C LEU A 153 1.35 -6.94 12.09
N ARG A 154 1.83 -7.90 12.86
CA ARG A 154 2.24 -7.68 14.25
C ARG A 154 3.48 -6.79 14.37
N GLU A 155 4.48 -6.98 13.52
CA GLU A 155 5.66 -6.11 13.42
C GLU A 155 5.27 -4.67 13.06
N CYS A 156 4.21 -4.49 12.26
CA CYS A 156 3.67 -3.19 11.88
C CYS A 156 2.79 -2.52 12.95
N GLY A 157 2.51 -3.19 14.06
CA GLY A 157 1.83 -2.57 15.20
C GLY A 157 0.44 -3.10 15.51
N VAL A 158 -0.03 -4.13 14.83
CA VAL A 158 -1.26 -4.85 15.22
C VAL A 158 -1.04 -5.55 16.56
N LYS A 159 -1.83 -5.18 17.58
CA LYS A 159 -1.64 -5.64 18.98
C LYS A 159 -2.39 -6.93 19.31
N LYS A 160 -2.94 -7.61 18.32
CA LYS A 160 -3.60 -8.90 18.50
C LYS A 160 -2.59 -10.05 18.51
N SER A 161 -2.97 -11.14 19.15
CA SER A 161 -2.21 -12.40 19.08
C SER A 161 -2.27 -12.99 17.66
N HIS A 162 -1.38 -13.91 17.36
CA HIS A 162 -1.34 -14.63 16.10
C HIS A 162 -2.69 -15.30 15.77
N ASP A 163 -3.28 -15.99 16.76
CA ASP A 163 -4.52 -16.75 16.57
C ASP A 163 -5.76 -15.82 16.43
N GLU A 164 -5.77 -14.68 17.12
CA GLU A 164 -6.82 -13.67 16.95
C GLU A 164 -6.80 -13.07 15.54
N ILE A 165 -5.61 -12.75 15.01
CA ILE A 165 -5.49 -12.25 13.65
C ILE A 165 -5.97 -13.31 12.65
N LEU A 166 -5.54 -14.57 12.80
CA LEU A 166 -6.00 -15.66 11.94
C LEU A 166 -7.51 -15.85 11.97
N THR A 167 -8.13 -15.67 13.14
CA THR A 167 -9.58 -15.75 13.29
C THR A 167 -10.28 -14.60 12.56
N ASP A 168 -9.77 -13.38 12.70
CA ASP A 168 -10.33 -12.20 12.04
C ASP A 168 -10.28 -12.32 10.51
N ILE A 169 -9.14 -12.79 9.96
CA ILE A 169 -8.89 -12.84 8.52
C ILE A 169 -9.31 -14.17 7.86
N ASP A 170 -10.01 -15.05 8.58
CA ASP A 170 -10.53 -16.33 8.01
C ASP A 170 -11.45 -16.11 6.81
N ARG A 171 -12.13 -14.96 6.78
CA ARG A 171 -12.88 -14.43 5.64
C ARG A 171 -12.49 -12.97 5.43
N ASP A 172 -13.00 -12.37 4.34
CA ASP A 172 -12.78 -10.97 4.04
C ASP A 172 -13.18 -10.09 5.23
N TYR A 173 -12.19 -9.54 5.91
CA TYR A 173 -12.37 -8.68 7.07
C TYR A 173 -12.26 -7.22 6.65
N TRP A 174 -13.41 -6.62 6.33
CA TRP A 174 -13.51 -5.23 5.88
C TRP A 174 -13.55 -4.27 7.06
N MET A 175 -12.81 -3.18 6.94
CA MET A 175 -12.69 -2.14 7.95
C MET A 175 -12.89 -0.75 7.34
N SER A 176 -13.59 0.13 8.06
CA SER A 176 -13.54 1.58 7.84
C SER A 176 -12.17 2.14 8.21
N ALA A 177 -11.92 3.42 7.95
CA ALA A 177 -10.68 4.08 8.33
C ALA A 177 -10.46 4.03 9.85
N GLU A 178 -11.51 4.30 10.65
CA GLU A 178 -11.45 4.28 12.11
C GLU A 178 -11.21 2.87 12.67
N GLU A 179 -11.87 1.86 12.09
CA GLU A 179 -11.68 0.46 12.47
C GLU A 179 -10.25 0.00 12.16
N ALA A 180 -9.71 0.36 11.00
CA ALA A 180 -8.34 0.02 10.60
C ALA A 180 -7.28 0.69 11.50
N ILE A 181 -7.50 1.94 11.94
CA ILE A 181 -6.66 2.61 12.92
C ILE A 181 -6.74 1.88 14.27
N SER A 182 -7.93 1.55 14.73
CA SER A 182 -8.14 0.82 15.98
C SER A 182 -7.50 -0.57 15.96
N TYR A 183 -7.48 -1.19 14.80
CA TYR A 183 -6.83 -2.49 14.56
C TYR A 183 -5.29 -2.39 14.57
N GLY A 184 -4.74 -1.22 14.27
CA GLY A 184 -3.30 -0.95 14.24
C GLY A 184 -2.67 -0.93 12.84
N LEU A 185 -3.48 -0.86 11.79
CA LEU A 185 -3.02 -0.82 10.39
C LEU A 185 -2.65 0.58 9.93
N ALA A 186 -3.16 1.61 10.59
CA ALA A 186 -2.84 3.01 10.32
C ALA A 186 -2.78 3.81 11.63
N ASP A 187 -2.32 5.06 11.56
CA ASP A 187 -2.12 5.92 12.73
C ASP A 187 -3.19 7.00 12.83
N GLU A 188 -3.57 7.61 11.71
CA GLU A 188 -4.46 8.78 11.68
C GLU A 188 -5.28 8.84 10.40
N ILE A 189 -6.42 9.55 10.46
CA ILE A 189 -7.15 9.97 9.27
C ILE A 189 -6.47 11.21 8.68
N MET A 190 -6.28 11.22 7.36
CA MET A 190 -5.74 12.36 6.63
C MET A 190 -6.72 13.53 6.70
N SER A 191 -6.45 14.50 7.58
CA SER A 191 -7.24 15.72 7.66
C SER A 191 -6.80 16.75 6.62
N LYS A 192 -7.67 17.75 6.39
CA LYS A 192 -7.35 18.89 5.53
C LYS A 192 -6.13 19.66 6.05
N GLU A 193 -5.98 19.77 7.35
CA GLU A 193 -4.87 20.48 8.01
C GLU A 193 -3.54 19.77 7.79
N VAL A 194 -3.52 18.44 7.93
CA VAL A 194 -2.34 17.60 7.63
C VAL A 194 -1.96 17.74 6.16
N TRP A 195 -2.92 17.62 5.26
CA TRP A 195 -2.69 17.79 3.82
C TRP A 195 -2.12 19.17 3.48
N GLN A 196 -2.69 20.24 4.06
CA GLN A 196 -2.22 21.59 3.83
C GLN A 196 -0.84 21.87 4.41
N SER A 197 -0.43 21.21 5.50
CA SER A 197 0.93 21.35 6.03
C SER A 197 1.97 20.80 5.04
N TRP A 198 1.68 19.69 4.39
CA TRP A 198 2.60 19.09 3.40
C TRP A 198 2.78 19.97 2.16
N ILE A 199 1.69 20.57 1.64
CA ILE A 199 1.78 21.48 0.50
C ILE A 199 2.66 22.69 0.82
N LYS A 200 2.61 23.20 2.06
CA LYS A 200 3.43 24.36 2.47
C LYS A 200 4.90 24.00 2.66
N GLU A 201 5.20 22.77 3.06
CA GLU A 201 6.57 22.28 3.17
C GLU A 201 7.20 22.05 1.80
N ASP A 202 6.44 21.49 0.86
CA ASP A 202 6.87 21.23 -0.52
C ASP A 202 7.06 22.52 -1.36
N THR A 203 6.59 23.69 -0.89
CA THR A 203 6.71 25.00 -1.59
C THR A 203 7.83 25.91 -1.06
N LYS A 204 8.65 25.45 -0.14
CA LYS A 204 9.82 26.16 0.38
C LYS A 204 11.11 25.64 -0.22
#